data_14d1e17d14e8a590c2ee33b405ba66ce
#
_entry.id   14d1e17d14e8a590c2ee33b405ba66ce
#
_cell.length_a   1.000
_cell.length_b   1.000
_cell.length_c   1.000
_cell.angle_alpha   90.00
_cell.angle_beta   90.00
_cell.angle_gamma   90.00
#
_symmetry.space_group_name_H-M   'P 1'
#
loop_
_entity.id
_entity.type
_entity.pdbx_description
1 polymer ?
#
loop_
_entity_poly.entity_id
_entity_poly.type
_entity_poly.pdbx_seq_one_letter_code
_entity_poly.pdbx_strand_id
1 'polypeptide(L)'
;MAFGAKWQKILGLFLTTIVLAVSGFYLVGALSAPVYPSAIDDDLYYLARMKEVAQGYWNIGNPYYFEHRLDPAPAFTWPDLVSAWPLALGLSVTATALFNFGLWSLVFTGLLYLILRRLRFSETLAILGSFFILMEVYWLVMRAVVLQTIWPVWLLFILGLVLVEEGKRKKLGAAFLTTGLALAFYFYSYLWQIEVVALAMAIIHHYYRSEKTIAKTLLLTGLGALVLALPALISQWQQTQDPLYWQTFLRLGLVKSHLPTIYAYNYGRWVCLVLGLWFILDRVKIYLNAAAL
;
A
#
# COMPACT_ATOMS: atom_id res chain seq x y z
N MET A 1 27.74 -20.12 -1.74
CA MET A 1 27.24 -21.10 -2.75
C MET A 1 26.03 -20.46 -3.44
N ALA A 2 26.10 -20.24 -4.75
CA ALA A 2 24.94 -19.75 -5.51
C ALA A 2 23.99 -20.94 -5.72
N PHE A 3 22.79 -20.87 -5.16
CA PHE A 3 21.71 -21.79 -5.52
C PHE A 3 21.48 -21.68 -7.04
N GLY A 4 21.60 -22.79 -7.77
CA GLY A 4 21.40 -22.79 -9.21
C GLY A 4 20.00 -22.27 -9.57
N ALA A 5 19.86 -21.60 -10.73
CA ALA A 5 18.60 -20.96 -11.17
C ALA A 5 17.37 -21.88 -11.09
N LYS A 6 17.57 -23.20 -11.23
CA LYS A 6 16.51 -24.21 -11.08
C LYS A 6 15.96 -24.26 -9.65
N TRP A 7 16.83 -24.22 -8.65
CA TRP A 7 16.44 -24.25 -7.23
C TRP A 7 15.75 -22.98 -6.77
N GLN A 8 16.15 -21.83 -7.32
CA GLN A 8 15.49 -20.55 -7.05
C GLN A 8 14.05 -20.54 -7.56
N LYS A 9 13.82 -21.07 -8.77
CA LYS A 9 12.45 -21.23 -9.31
C LYS A 9 11.60 -22.19 -8.46
N ILE A 10 12.21 -23.32 -8.03
CA ILE A 10 11.51 -24.29 -7.16
C ILE A 10 11.15 -23.65 -5.81
N LEU A 11 12.07 -22.92 -5.20
CA LEU A 11 11.81 -22.21 -3.93
C LEU A 11 10.71 -21.15 -4.11
N GLY A 12 10.77 -20.35 -5.18
CA GLY A 12 9.75 -19.36 -5.48
C GLY A 12 8.38 -20.01 -5.67
N LEU A 13 8.31 -21.09 -6.45
CA LEU A 13 7.08 -21.86 -6.65
C LEU A 13 6.55 -22.44 -5.34
N PHE A 14 7.42 -23.03 -4.50
CA PHE A 14 7.07 -23.60 -3.20
C PHE A 14 6.49 -22.53 -2.26
N LEU A 15 7.13 -21.36 -2.14
CA LEU A 15 6.63 -20.27 -1.28
C LEU A 15 5.32 -19.69 -1.81
N THR A 16 5.19 -19.53 -3.14
CA THR A 16 3.92 -19.13 -3.76
C THR A 16 2.81 -20.14 -3.46
N THR A 17 3.14 -21.45 -3.55
CA THR A 17 2.20 -22.52 -3.23
C THR A 17 1.78 -22.48 -1.76
N ILE A 18 2.69 -22.15 -0.82
CA ILE A 18 2.34 -21.97 0.59
C ILE A 18 1.36 -20.82 0.77
N VAL A 19 1.63 -19.66 0.16
CA VAL A 19 0.72 -18.50 0.23
C VAL A 19 -0.66 -18.88 -0.31
N LEU A 20 -0.71 -19.55 -1.46
CA LEU A 20 -1.96 -20.01 -2.07
C LEU A 20 -2.65 -21.10 -1.23
N ALA A 21 -1.89 -22.03 -0.64
CA ALA A 21 -2.43 -23.08 0.21
C ALA A 21 -3.00 -22.52 1.50
N VAL A 22 -2.32 -21.57 2.15
CA VAL A 22 -2.83 -20.87 3.33
C VAL A 22 -4.11 -20.11 2.98
N SER A 23 -4.10 -19.36 1.88
CA SER A 23 -5.28 -18.65 1.39
C SER A 23 -6.41 -19.64 1.04
N GLY A 24 -6.08 -20.77 0.41
CA GLY A 24 -7.02 -21.84 0.06
C GLY A 24 -7.57 -22.56 1.28
N PHE A 25 -6.76 -22.82 2.31
CA PHE A 25 -7.22 -23.42 3.57
C PHE A 25 -8.25 -22.53 4.28
N TYR A 26 -7.98 -21.23 4.34
CA TYR A 26 -8.96 -20.25 4.82
C TYR A 26 -10.22 -20.23 3.94
N LEU A 27 -10.05 -20.30 2.60
CA LEU A 27 -11.17 -20.37 1.67
C LEU A 27 -12.05 -21.61 1.91
N VAL A 28 -11.46 -22.78 2.04
CA VAL A 28 -12.19 -24.04 2.33
C VAL A 28 -12.84 -24.01 3.71
N GLY A 29 -12.14 -23.51 4.72
CA GLY A 29 -12.70 -23.30 6.07
C GLY A 29 -13.90 -22.36 6.06
N ALA A 30 -13.84 -21.30 5.28
CA ALA A 30 -14.92 -20.32 5.17
C ALA A 30 -16.07 -20.77 4.24
N LEU A 31 -15.81 -21.62 3.26
CA LEU A 31 -16.88 -22.28 2.49
C LEU A 31 -17.65 -23.28 3.34
N SER A 32 -16.98 -23.84 4.37
CA SER A 32 -17.57 -24.80 5.32
C SER A 32 -18.26 -24.13 6.51
N ALA A 33 -17.88 -22.90 6.83
CA ALA A 33 -18.44 -22.10 7.92
C ALA A 33 -19.22 -20.90 7.38
N PRO A 34 -20.47 -20.65 7.81
CA PRO A 34 -21.25 -19.52 7.34
C PRO A 34 -20.74 -18.15 7.84
N VAL A 35 -19.65 -18.14 8.63
CA VAL A 35 -19.13 -16.96 9.29
C VAL A 35 -17.69 -16.68 8.82
N TYR A 36 -17.46 -15.46 8.31
CA TYR A 36 -16.12 -14.95 8.05
C TYR A 36 -15.38 -14.83 9.40
N PRO A 37 -14.18 -15.40 9.54
CA PRO A 37 -13.39 -15.22 10.74
C PRO A 37 -12.88 -13.76 10.77
N SER A 38 -13.70 -12.86 11.29
CA SER A 38 -13.30 -11.46 11.51
C SER A 38 -12.32 -11.44 12.68
N ALA A 39 -11.13 -10.95 12.41
CA ALA A 39 -10.14 -10.74 13.45
C ALA A 39 -10.35 -9.41 14.20
N ILE A 40 -11.11 -8.47 13.61
CA ILE A 40 -11.25 -7.09 14.10
C ILE A 40 -12.64 -6.54 13.72
N ASP A 41 -13.26 -5.79 14.61
CA ASP A 41 -14.60 -5.20 14.44
C ASP A 41 -14.77 -4.36 13.15
N ASP A 42 -13.69 -3.68 12.73
CA ASP A 42 -13.68 -2.89 11.48
C ASP A 42 -13.91 -3.74 10.20
N ASP A 43 -13.61 -5.04 10.24
CA ASP A 43 -13.77 -5.89 9.05
C ASP A 43 -15.22 -5.95 8.60
N LEU A 44 -16.17 -6.01 9.54
CA LEU A 44 -17.58 -6.01 9.23
C LEU A 44 -18.02 -4.71 8.54
N TYR A 45 -17.45 -3.57 8.97
CA TYR A 45 -17.70 -2.28 8.33
C TYR A 45 -17.24 -2.29 6.88
N TYR A 46 -16.02 -2.73 6.60
CA TYR A 46 -15.49 -2.76 5.23
C TYR A 46 -16.19 -3.81 4.35
N LEU A 47 -16.58 -4.96 4.90
CA LEU A 47 -17.34 -5.97 4.16
C LEU A 47 -18.74 -5.48 3.82
N ALA A 48 -19.41 -4.74 4.72
CA ALA A 48 -20.71 -4.12 4.44
C ALA A 48 -20.57 -3.10 3.30
N ARG A 49 -19.57 -2.22 3.32
CA ARG A 49 -19.29 -1.25 2.24
C ARG A 49 -19.02 -1.94 0.90
N MET A 50 -18.20 -2.98 0.89
CA MET A 50 -17.93 -3.76 -0.31
C MET A 50 -19.23 -4.35 -0.90
N LYS A 51 -20.16 -4.80 -0.05
CA LYS A 51 -21.49 -5.29 -0.48
C LYS A 51 -22.34 -4.17 -1.09
N GLU A 52 -22.35 -2.99 -0.50
CA GLU A 52 -23.06 -1.83 -1.05
C GLU A 52 -22.54 -1.46 -2.44
N VAL A 53 -21.21 -1.43 -2.61
CA VAL A 53 -20.57 -1.18 -3.92
C VAL A 53 -21.01 -2.22 -4.95
N ALA A 54 -21.00 -3.51 -4.60
CA ALA A 54 -21.42 -4.58 -5.50
C ALA A 54 -22.91 -4.46 -5.92
N GLN A 55 -23.72 -3.79 -5.11
CA GLN A 55 -25.13 -3.47 -5.40
C GLN A 55 -25.30 -2.18 -6.23
N GLY A 56 -24.21 -1.51 -6.61
CA GLY A 56 -24.22 -0.31 -7.43
C GLY A 56 -24.16 1.02 -6.65
N TYR A 57 -24.04 0.99 -5.34
CA TYR A 57 -23.90 2.19 -4.49
C TYR A 57 -22.43 2.56 -4.32
N TRP A 58 -21.89 3.35 -5.23
CA TRP A 58 -20.45 3.66 -5.27
C TRP A 58 -20.02 4.79 -4.32
N ASN A 59 -20.97 5.66 -3.96
CA ASN A 59 -20.74 6.70 -2.95
C ASN A 59 -21.45 6.29 -1.67
N ILE A 60 -20.72 5.54 -0.82
CA ILE A 60 -21.30 4.90 0.35
C ILE A 60 -21.30 5.90 1.51
N GLY A 61 -22.47 6.32 1.96
CA GLY A 61 -22.65 7.06 3.19
C GLY A 61 -22.43 6.18 4.42
N ASN A 62 -23.49 5.86 5.13
CA ASN A 62 -23.44 4.96 6.27
C ASN A 62 -23.93 3.56 5.89
N PRO A 63 -23.09 2.51 5.93
CA PRO A 63 -23.51 1.17 5.54
C PRO A 63 -24.42 0.48 6.58
N TYR A 64 -24.61 1.06 7.77
CA TYR A 64 -25.43 0.48 8.83
C TYR A 64 -26.84 1.05 8.89
N TYR A 65 -27.06 2.26 8.31
CA TYR A 65 -28.35 2.93 8.31
C TYR A 65 -28.83 3.16 6.90
N PHE A 66 -29.92 2.52 6.53
CA PHE A 66 -30.49 2.59 5.18
C PHE A 66 -30.81 4.03 4.76
N GLU A 67 -31.32 4.84 5.66
CA GLU A 67 -31.68 6.24 5.44
C GLU A 67 -30.48 7.12 5.10
N HIS A 68 -29.28 6.74 5.57
CA HIS A 68 -28.02 7.45 5.40
C HIS A 68 -27.12 6.83 4.31
N ARG A 69 -27.65 5.90 3.52
CA ARG A 69 -26.90 5.21 2.46
C ARG A 69 -26.38 6.17 1.37
N LEU A 70 -27.18 7.21 1.05
CA LEU A 70 -26.86 8.17 0.00
C LEU A 70 -26.18 9.43 0.51
N ASP A 71 -25.89 9.51 1.79
CA ASP A 71 -25.13 10.62 2.36
C ASP A 71 -23.71 10.65 1.78
N PRO A 72 -23.02 11.81 1.80
CA PRO A 72 -21.65 11.89 1.36
C PRO A 72 -20.77 10.85 2.08
N ALA A 73 -19.94 10.14 1.32
CA ALA A 73 -19.09 9.11 1.89
C ALA A 73 -18.10 9.71 2.88
N PRO A 74 -18.05 9.24 4.14
CA PRO A 74 -17.14 9.77 5.16
C PRO A 74 -15.68 9.37 4.94
N ALA A 75 -15.43 8.43 4.02
CA ALA A 75 -14.11 7.90 3.72
C ALA A 75 -14.03 7.51 2.24
N PHE A 76 -12.81 7.28 1.76
CA PHE A 76 -12.55 6.84 0.39
C PHE A 76 -13.22 5.51 0.09
N THR A 77 -13.79 5.41 -1.10
CA THR A 77 -14.52 4.21 -1.56
C THR A 77 -13.75 3.37 -2.56
N TRP A 78 -12.57 3.81 -3.01
CA TRP A 78 -11.79 3.08 -4.01
C TRP A 78 -11.28 1.71 -3.54
N PRO A 79 -10.82 1.52 -2.28
CA PRO A 79 -10.53 0.18 -1.77
C PRO A 79 -11.73 -0.75 -1.87
N ASP A 80 -12.93 -0.23 -1.58
CA ASP A 80 -14.17 -1.01 -1.66
C ASP A 80 -14.50 -1.36 -3.12
N LEU A 81 -14.34 -0.40 -4.07
CA LEU A 81 -14.53 -0.62 -5.50
C LEU A 81 -13.65 -1.74 -6.05
N VAL A 82 -12.33 -1.66 -5.76
CA VAL A 82 -11.37 -2.66 -6.27
C VAL A 82 -11.47 -4.00 -5.54
N SER A 83 -12.17 -4.06 -4.42
CA SER A 83 -12.38 -5.30 -3.67
C SER A 83 -13.74 -5.95 -3.96
N ALA A 84 -14.71 -5.20 -4.47
CA ALA A 84 -16.09 -5.66 -4.67
C ALA A 84 -16.28 -6.48 -5.95
N TRP A 85 -15.39 -6.43 -6.93
CA TRP A 85 -15.63 -7.04 -8.25
C TRP A 85 -15.90 -8.55 -8.22
N PRO A 86 -15.27 -9.40 -7.33
CA PRO A 86 -15.61 -10.80 -7.31
C PRO A 86 -17.04 -11.01 -6.76
N LEU A 87 -17.47 -10.17 -5.82
CA LEU A 87 -18.84 -10.18 -5.32
C LEU A 87 -19.85 -9.79 -6.42
N ALA A 88 -19.52 -8.79 -7.23
CA ALA A 88 -20.33 -8.39 -8.39
C ALA A 88 -20.43 -9.51 -9.45
N LEU A 89 -19.46 -10.43 -9.51
CA LEU A 89 -19.48 -11.63 -10.33
C LEU A 89 -20.23 -12.81 -9.71
N GLY A 90 -20.83 -12.64 -8.54
CA GLY A 90 -21.67 -13.65 -7.88
C GLY A 90 -21.00 -14.47 -6.78
N LEU A 91 -19.75 -14.16 -6.40
CA LEU A 91 -19.14 -14.81 -5.23
C LEU A 91 -19.86 -14.34 -3.95
N SER A 92 -19.86 -15.19 -2.91
CA SER A 92 -20.31 -14.76 -1.58
C SER A 92 -19.35 -13.72 -0.99
N VAL A 93 -19.80 -12.94 0.00
CA VAL A 93 -18.95 -11.96 0.72
C VAL A 93 -17.69 -12.63 1.27
N THR A 94 -17.85 -13.79 1.91
CA THR A 94 -16.75 -14.57 2.47
C THR A 94 -15.76 -15.04 1.39
N ALA A 95 -16.27 -15.63 0.30
CA ALA A 95 -15.42 -16.06 -0.80
C ALA A 95 -14.68 -14.88 -1.45
N THR A 96 -15.32 -13.74 -1.60
CA THR A 96 -14.73 -12.50 -2.12
C THR A 96 -13.62 -11.99 -1.20
N ALA A 97 -13.85 -11.95 0.11
CA ALA A 97 -12.84 -11.52 1.08
C ALA A 97 -11.58 -12.39 1.02
N LEU A 98 -11.76 -13.71 0.94
CA LEU A 98 -10.65 -14.67 0.86
C LEU A 98 -9.93 -14.64 -0.49
N PHE A 99 -10.68 -14.47 -1.59
CA PHE A 99 -10.09 -14.25 -2.90
C PHE A 99 -9.21 -12.99 -2.89
N ASN A 100 -9.72 -11.89 -2.37
CA ASN A 100 -8.97 -10.64 -2.25
C ASN A 100 -7.75 -10.81 -1.37
N PHE A 101 -7.86 -11.53 -0.25
CA PHE A 101 -6.70 -11.85 0.58
C PHE A 101 -5.60 -12.56 -0.22
N GLY A 102 -5.93 -13.61 -0.97
CA GLY A 102 -4.97 -14.29 -1.82
C GLY A 102 -4.37 -13.40 -2.90
N LEU A 103 -5.23 -12.68 -3.63
CA LEU A 103 -4.83 -11.78 -4.70
C LEU A 103 -3.87 -10.68 -4.21
N TRP A 104 -4.27 -9.95 -3.17
CA TRP A 104 -3.47 -8.83 -2.68
C TRP A 104 -2.17 -9.28 -2.00
N SER A 105 -2.17 -10.44 -1.35
CA SER A 105 -0.93 -11.06 -0.83
C SER A 105 0.05 -11.39 -1.96
N LEU A 106 -0.43 -11.91 -3.08
CA LEU A 106 0.40 -12.18 -4.26
C LEU A 106 0.94 -10.89 -4.90
N VAL A 107 0.09 -9.87 -5.05
CA VAL A 107 0.50 -8.57 -5.59
C VAL A 107 1.55 -7.91 -4.69
N PHE A 108 1.31 -7.91 -3.37
CA PHE A 108 2.26 -7.40 -2.37
C PHE A 108 3.62 -8.11 -2.47
N THR A 109 3.60 -9.44 -2.43
CA THR A 109 4.84 -10.26 -2.48
C THR A 109 5.57 -10.07 -3.80
N GLY A 110 4.83 -10.01 -4.92
CA GLY A 110 5.39 -9.79 -6.26
C GLY A 110 6.06 -8.42 -6.39
N LEU A 111 5.41 -7.36 -5.94
CA LEU A 111 5.99 -6.00 -5.95
C LEU A 111 7.24 -5.92 -5.05
N LEU A 112 7.17 -6.49 -3.85
CA LEU A 112 8.29 -6.50 -2.92
C LEU A 112 9.48 -7.30 -3.46
N TYR A 113 9.23 -8.47 -4.07
CA TYR A 113 10.24 -9.23 -4.79
C TYR A 113 10.91 -8.39 -5.88
N LEU A 114 10.12 -7.70 -6.70
CA LEU A 114 10.65 -6.83 -7.76
C LEU A 114 11.53 -5.70 -7.17
N ILE A 115 11.11 -5.06 -6.09
CA ILE A 115 11.89 -4.03 -5.41
C ILE A 115 13.21 -4.61 -4.92
N LEU A 116 13.19 -5.73 -4.20
CA LEU A 116 14.41 -6.37 -3.68
C LEU A 116 15.38 -6.76 -4.79
N ARG A 117 14.86 -7.27 -5.93
CA ARG A 117 15.69 -7.57 -7.12
C ARG A 117 16.31 -6.32 -7.71
N ARG A 118 15.58 -5.19 -7.74
CA ARG A 118 16.13 -3.90 -8.19
C ARG A 118 17.18 -3.34 -7.25
N LEU A 119 17.03 -3.56 -5.95
CA LEU A 119 18.02 -3.23 -4.93
C LEU A 119 19.23 -4.19 -4.93
N ARG A 120 19.34 -5.07 -5.96
CA ARG A 120 20.45 -6.00 -6.19
C ARG A 120 20.58 -7.13 -5.16
N PHE A 121 19.54 -7.43 -4.40
CA PHE A 121 19.52 -8.66 -3.60
C PHE A 121 19.58 -9.89 -4.52
N SER A 122 20.23 -10.96 -4.06
CA SER A 122 20.21 -12.23 -4.78
C SER A 122 18.77 -12.73 -4.94
N GLU A 123 18.51 -13.55 -5.95
CA GLU A 123 17.16 -14.07 -6.19
C GLU A 123 16.61 -14.80 -4.97
N THR A 124 17.43 -15.64 -4.33
CA THR A 124 17.06 -16.35 -3.10
C THR A 124 16.68 -15.38 -1.98
N LEU A 125 17.50 -14.35 -1.73
CA LEU A 125 17.20 -13.36 -0.69
C LEU A 125 15.97 -12.53 -1.02
N ALA A 126 15.73 -12.22 -2.28
CA ALA A 126 14.53 -11.49 -2.70
C ALA A 126 13.25 -12.35 -2.49
N ILE A 127 13.29 -13.64 -2.81
CA ILE A 127 12.18 -14.56 -2.58
C ILE A 127 11.92 -14.73 -1.08
N LEU A 128 12.95 -15.09 -0.31
CA LEU A 128 12.82 -15.28 1.14
C LEU A 128 12.42 -13.98 1.84
N GLY A 129 13.05 -12.86 1.50
CA GLY A 129 12.76 -11.56 2.09
C GLY A 129 11.33 -11.12 1.85
N SER A 130 10.82 -11.27 0.61
CA SER A 130 9.43 -10.92 0.31
C SER A 130 8.43 -11.80 1.05
N PHE A 131 8.72 -13.09 1.20
CA PHE A 131 7.90 -14.01 1.97
C PHE A 131 7.93 -13.70 3.47
N PHE A 132 9.09 -13.50 4.07
CA PHE A 132 9.22 -13.16 5.49
C PHE A 132 8.55 -11.84 5.84
N ILE A 133 8.70 -10.82 4.99
CA ILE A 133 8.02 -9.54 5.21
C ILE A 133 6.49 -9.73 5.12
N LEU A 134 5.98 -10.52 4.16
CA LEU A 134 4.56 -10.84 4.12
C LEU A 134 4.10 -11.49 5.44
N MET A 135 4.88 -12.45 5.98
CA MET A 135 4.54 -13.11 7.24
C MET A 135 4.51 -12.15 8.43
N GLU A 136 5.45 -11.21 8.50
CA GLU A 136 5.47 -10.17 9.53
C GLU A 136 4.26 -9.23 9.47
N VAL A 137 3.83 -8.87 8.26
CA VAL A 137 2.67 -7.98 8.07
C VAL A 137 1.38 -8.73 7.79
N TYR A 138 1.39 -10.07 7.90
CA TYR A 138 0.28 -10.95 7.55
C TYR A 138 -1.05 -10.53 8.17
N TRP A 139 -1.07 -10.22 9.46
CA TRP A 139 -2.26 -9.76 10.15
C TRP A 139 -2.82 -8.44 9.60
N LEU A 140 -1.97 -7.56 9.05
CA LEU A 140 -2.40 -6.33 8.37
C LEU A 140 -2.99 -6.63 6.99
N VAL A 141 -2.38 -7.54 6.24
CA VAL A 141 -2.84 -7.93 4.90
C VAL A 141 -4.13 -8.75 4.98
N MET A 142 -4.37 -9.44 6.10
CA MET A 142 -5.63 -10.16 6.33
C MET A 142 -6.82 -9.25 6.61
N ARG A 143 -6.60 -8.01 7.05
CA ARG A 143 -7.70 -7.08 7.24
C ARG A 143 -8.39 -6.78 5.92
N ALA A 144 -9.70 -6.99 5.90
CA ALA A 144 -10.50 -6.87 4.70
C ALA A 144 -10.39 -5.47 4.05
N VAL A 145 -10.40 -5.44 2.73
CA VAL A 145 -10.57 -4.27 1.86
C VAL A 145 -9.43 -3.24 1.97
N VAL A 146 -9.38 -2.42 3.02
CA VAL A 146 -8.52 -1.23 3.05
C VAL A 146 -7.05 -1.61 3.16
N LEU A 147 -6.64 -2.32 4.21
CA LEU A 147 -5.22 -2.63 4.42
C LEU A 147 -4.64 -3.55 3.36
N GLN A 148 -5.44 -4.47 2.81
CA GLN A 148 -5.02 -5.34 1.72
C GLN A 148 -4.58 -4.55 0.48
N THR A 149 -5.24 -3.44 0.18
CA THR A 149 -5.02 -2.64 -1.03
C THR A 149 -4.00 -1.53 -0.85
N ILE A 150 -3.86 -0.98 0.35
CA ILE A 150 -2.92 0.10 0.67
C ILE A 150 -1.47 -0.32 0.44
N TRP A 151 -1.08 -1.51 0.92
CA TRP A 151 0.30 -1.97 0.84
C TRP A 151 0.80 -2.15 -0.60
N PRO A 152 0.04 -2.77 -1.53
CA PRO A 152 0.41 -2.78 -2.93
C PRO A 152 0.56 -1.39 -3.56
N VAL A 153 -0.31 -0.43 -3.22
CA VAL A 153 -0.19 0.95 -3.72
C VAL A 153 1.10 1.60 -3.22
N TRP A 154 1.42 1.45 -1.93
CA TRP A 154 2.69 1.89 -1.36
C TRP A 154 3.90 1.28 -2.07
N LEU A 155 3.90 -0.04 -2.28
CA LEU A 155 5.00 -0.73 -2.96
C LEU A 155 5.12 -0.32 -4.43
N LEU A 156 4.02 0.02 -5.10
CA LEU A 156 4.05 0.54 -6.47
C LEU A 156 4.78 1.89 -6.52
N PHE A 157 4.50 2.78 -5.56
CA PHE A 157 5.21 4.05 -5.40
C PHE A 157 6.72 3.82 -5.16
N ILE A 158 7.09 2.94 -4.22
CA ILE A 158 8.49 2.61 -3.92
C ILE A 158 9.20 2.00 -5.14
N LEU A 159 8.56 1.07 -5.85
CA LEU A 159 9.11 0.50 -7.08
C LEU A 159 9.35 1.60 -8.13
N GLY A 160 8.42 2.54 -8.23
CA GLY A 160 8.55 3.71 -9.10
C GLY A 160 9.79 4.54 -8.77
N LEU A 161 10.01 4.87 -7.49
CA LEU A 161 11.21 5.58 -7.02
C LEU A 161 12.48 4.84 -7.42
N VAL A 162 12.59 3.56 -7.06
CA VAL A 162 13.76 2.72 -7.38
C VAL A 162 14.07 2.70 -8.87
N LEU A 163 13.05 2.56 -9.73
CA LEU A 163 13.25 2.53 -11.18
C LEU A 163 13.67 3.88 -11.77
N VAL A 164 13.19 5.00 -11.18
CA VAL A 164 13.63 6.35 -11.57
C VAL A 164 15.10 6.55 -11.22
N GLU A 165 15.51 6.13 -10.02
CA GLU A 165 16.89 6.23 -9.54
C GLU A 165 17.86 5.36 -10.36
N GLU A 166 17.47 4.12 -10.71
CA GLU A 166 18.27 3.27 -11.59
C GLU A 166 18.54 3.88 -12.98
N GLY A 167 17.68 4.74 -13.47
CA GLY A 167 17.78 5.43 -14.75
C GLY A 167 17.47 4.58 -15.98
N LYS A 168 17.65 3.26 -15.94
CA LYS A 168 17.49 2.36 -17.09
C LYS A 168 16.04 2.23 -17.58
N ARG A 169 15.06 2.35 -16.67
CA ARG A 169 13.62 2.26 -16.96
C ARG A 169 12.85 3.48 -16.44
N LYS A 170 13.46 4.65 -16.58
CA LYS A 170 12.98 5.90 -16.02
C LYS A 170 11.52 6.23 -16.37
N LYS A 171 11.08 6.00 -17.60
CA LYS A 171 9.69 6.24 -18.00
C LYS A 171 8.72 5.32 -17.28
N LEU A 172 9.06 4.03 -17.13
CA LEU A 172 8.25 3.06 -16.41
C LEU A 172 8.22 3.40 -14.91
N GLY A 173 9.36 3.77 -14.34
CA GLY A 173 9.47 4.24 -12.96
C GLY A 173 8.60 5.47 -12.71
N ALA A 174 8.66 6.46 -13.61
CA ALA A 174 7.82 7.63 -13.56
C ALA A 174 6.31 7.27 -13.61
N ALA A 175 5.91 6.36 -14.48
CA ALA A 175 4.53 5.89 -14.57
C ALA A 175 4.08 5.21 -13.27
N PHE A 176 4.88 4.30 -12.70
CA PHE A 176 4.55 3.61 -11.44
C PHE A 176 4.48 4.58 -10.27
N LEU A 177 5.42 5.51 -10.16
CA LEU A 177 5.43 6.52 -9.10
C LEU A 177 4.21 7.44 -9.21
N THR A 178 3.90 7.93 -10.42
CA THR A 178 2.71 8.77 -10.66
C THR A 178 1.44 8.00 -10.29
N THR A 179 1.32 6.75 -10.73
CA THR A 179 0.13 5.92 -10.46
C THR A 179 0.02 5.60 -8.97
N GLY A 180 1.11 5.17 -8.31
CA GLY A 180 1.13 4.86 -6.88
C GLY A 180 0.68 6.07 -6.07
N LEU A 181 1.33 7.22 -6.25
CA LEU A 181 0.99 8.45 -5.54
C LEU A 181 -0.44 8.94 -5.84
N ALA A 182 -0.89 8.89 -7.10
CA ALA A 182 -2.26 9.26 -7.43
C ALA A 182 -3.29 8.34 -6.76
N LEU A 183 -3.07 7.01 -6.80
CA LEU A 183 -3.92 6.03 -6.13
C LEU A 183 -3.95 6.24 -4.62
N ALA A 184 -2.85 6.64 -4.00
CA ALA A 184 -2.81 6.88 -2.56
C ALA A 184 -3.86 7.91 -2.12
N PHE A 185 -4.13 8.96 -2.92
CA PHE A 185 -5.17 9.95 -2.66
C PHE A 185 -6.58 9.36 -2.66
N TYR A 186 -6.82 8.29 -3.44
CA TYR A 186 -8.11 7.62 -3.53
C TYR A 186 -8.27 6.49 -2.52
N PHE A 187 -7.17 5.94 -2.03
CA PHE A 187 -7.18 4.73 -1.19
C PHE A 187 -7.15 5.05 0.30
N TYR A 188 -6.25 5.96 0.73
CA TYR A 188 -6.09 6.20 2.16
C TYR A 188 -5.41 7.53 2.48
N SER A 189 -6.04 8.32 3.35
CA SER A 189 -5.60 9.67 3.67
C SER A 189 -4.18 9.76 4.23
N TYR A 190 -3.73 8.79 5.01
CA TYR A 190 -2.37 8.81 5.57
C TYR A 190 -1.31 8.35 4.57
N LEU A 191 -1.69 7.53 3.58
CA LEU A 191 -0.76 7.00 2.61
C LEU A 191 -0.19 8.10 1.73
N TRP A 192 -1.04 8.93 1.13
CA TRP A 192 -0.57 10.02 0.27
C TRP A 192 0.29 11.03 1.03
N GLN A 193 0.02 11.27 2.32
CA GLN A 193 0.85 12.17 3.14
C GLN A 193 2.28 11.65 3.26
N ILE A 194 2.43 10.36 3.55
CA ILE A 194 3.75 9.72 3.66
C ILE A 194 4.46 9.74 2.30
N GLU A 195 3.74 9.43 1.21
CA GLU A 195 4.30 9.39 -0.14
C GLU A 195 4.75 10.78 -0.62
N VAL A 196 3.96 11.83 -0.35
CA VAL A 196 4.34 13.21 -0.68
C VAL A 196 5.60 13.63 0.07
N VAL A 197 5.70 13.32 1.36
CA VAL A 197 6.90 13.62 2.16
C VAL A 197 8.11 12.84 1.62
N ALA A 198 7.96 11.54 1.34
CA ALA A 198 9.03 10.72 0.79
C ALA A 198 9.50 11.24 -0.59
N LEU A 199 8.56 11.63 -1.45
CA LEU A 199 8.87 12.23 -2.76
C LEU A 199 9.59 13.58 -2.61
N ALA A 200 9.13 14.45 -1.71
CA ALA A 200 9.78 15.73 -1.45
C ALA A 200 11.21 15.53 -0.95
N MET A 201 11.42 14.60 -0.02
CA MET A 201 12.77 14.25 0.47
C MET A 201 13.67 13.72 -0.65
N ALA A 202 13.15 12.87 -1.55
CA ALA A 202 13.89 12.37 -2.70
C ALA A 202 14.26 13.50 -3.67
N ILE A 203 13.34 14.43 -3.98
CA ILE A 203 13.60 15.60 -4.82
C ILE A 203 14.71 16.46 -4.21
N ILE A 204 14.60 16.79 -2.93
CA ILE A 204 15.58 17.59 -2.19
C ILE A 204 16.96 16.90 -2.22
N HIS A 205 17.01 15.61 -1.94
CA HIS A 205 18.24 14.81 -1.96
C HIS A 205 18.96 14.90 -3.31
N HIS A 206 18.26 14.60 -4.41
CA HIS A 206 18.84 14.64 -5.75
C HIS A 206 19.20 16.07 -6.20
N TYR A 207 18.45 17.08 -5.76
CA TYR A 207 18.79 18.48 -6.03
C TYR A 207 20.12 18.86 -5.38
N TYR A 208 20.33 18.51 -4.10
CA TYR A 208 21.60 18.79 -3.41
C TYR A 208 22.79 17.97 -3.95
N ARG A 209 22.52 16.81 -4.54
CA ARG A 209 23.57 16.01 -5.24
C ARG A 209 23.85 16.50 -6.66
N SER A 210 23.24 17.59 -7.07
CA SER A 210 23.36 18.13 -8.44
C SER A 210 22.83 17.21 -9.54
N GLU A 211 22.01 16.22 -9.18
CA GLU A 211 21.36 15.28 -10.08
C GLU A 211 20.02 15.86 -10.62
N LYS A 212 20.11 17.06 -11.20
CA LYS A 212 18.96 17.90 -11.59
C LYS A 212 17.95 17.16 -12.49
N THR A 213 18.43 16.25 -13.33
CA THR A 213 17.57 15.49 -14.25
C THR A 213 16.65 14.52 -13.50
N ILE A 214 17.14 13.87 -12.41
CA ILE A 214 16.33 12.99 -11.58
C ILE A 214 15.37 13.84 -10.76
N ALA A 215 15.84 14.88 -10.09
CA ALA A 215 15.00 15.78 -9.32
C ALA A 215 13.85 16.37 -10.17
N LYS A 216 14.12 16.81 -11.40
CA LYS A 216 13.09 17.28 -12.34
C LYS A 216 12.09 16.20 -12.70
N THR A 217 12.55 14.97 -12.92
CA THR A 217 11.66 13.83 -13.22
C THR A 217 10.73 13.57 -12.06
N LEU A 218 11.25 13.47 -10.84
CA LEU A 218 10.47 13.26 -9.62
C LEU A 218 9.44 14.38 -9.42
N LEU A 219 9.84 15.63 -9.62
CA LEU A 219 8.92 16.77 -9.53
C LEU A 219 7.78 16.67 -10.55
N LEU A 220 8.10 16.41 -11.82
CA LEU A 220 7.08 16.28 -12.88
C LEU A 220 6.15 15.08 -12.61
N THR A 221 6.68 13.98 -12.08
CA THR A 221 5.89 12.81 -11.68
C THR A 221 4.92 13.14 -10.55
N GLY A 222 5.39 13.88 -9.54
CA GLY A 222 4.53 14.35 -8.44
C GLY A 222 3.42 15.29 -8.93
N LEU A 223 3.74 16.25 -9.81
CA LEU A 223 2.75 17.14 -10.43
C LEU A 223 1.73 16.34 -11.25
N GLY A 224 2.19 15.36 -12.04
CA GLY A 224 1.30 14.45 -12.79
C GLY A 224 0.36 13.67 -11.85
N ALA A 225 0.87 13.18 -10.72
CA ALA A 225 0.06 12.49 -9.71
C ALA A 225 -1.00 13.42 -9.09
N LEU A 226 -0.65 14.68 -8.80
CA LEU A 226 -1.60 15.68 -8.28
C LEU A 226 -2.72 15.97 -9.28
N VAL A 227 -2.39 16.08 -10.57
CA VAL A 227 -3.42 16.26 -11.63
C VAL A 227 -4.38 15.07 -11.65
N LEU A 228 -3.86 13.84 -11.58
CA LEU A 228 -4.69 12.63 -11.52
C LEU A 228 -5.49 12.54 -10.21
N ALA A 229 -4.99 13.10 -9.12
CA ALA A 229 -5.64 13.13 -7.82
C ALA A 229 -6.70 14.24 -7.67
N LEU A 230 -6.81 15.19 -8.63
CA LEU A 230 -7.75 16.32 -8.54
C LEU A 230 -9.18 15.90 -8.19
N PRO A 231 -9.78 14.85 -8.78
CA PRO A 231 -11.14 14.44 -8.40
C PRO A 231 -11.24 14.04 -6.93
N ALA A 232 -10.23 13.32 -6.39
CA ALA A 232 -10.22 12.94 -4.98
C ALA A 232 -10.08 14.18 -4.07
N LEU A 233 -9.21 15.12 -4.43
CA LEU A 233 -9.00 16.36 -3.69
C LEU A 233 -10.27 17.24 -3.69
N ILE A 234 -10.95 17.33 -4.84
CA ILE A 234 -12.23 18.07 -4.95
C ILE A 234 -13.29 17.41 -4.07
N SER A 235 -13.40 16.05 -4.13
CA SER A 235 -14.34 15.33 -3.28
C SER A 235 -14.07 15.54 -1.79
N GLN A 236 -12.79 15.50 -1.37
CA GLN A 236 -12.41 15.79 0.02
C GLN A 236 -12.76 17.22 0.42
N TRP A 237 -12.47 18.18 -0.46
CA TRP A 237 -12.82 19.59 -0.20
C TRP A 237 -14.33 19.77 -0.07
N GLN A 238 -15.14 19.13 -0.92
CA GLN A 238 -16.60 19.17 -0.83
C GLN A 238 -17.10 18.61 0.51
N GLN A 239 -16.50 17.51 0.99
CA GLN A 239 -16.82 16.95 2.31
C GLN A 239 -16.57 17.95 3.45
N THR A 240 -15.53 18.79 3.36
CA THR A 240 -15.25 19.81 4.39
C THR A 240 -16.32 20.90 4.47
N GLN A 241 -17.17 21.03 3.45
CA GLN A 241 -18.26 21.98 3.42
C GLN A 241 -19.52 21.47 4.16
N ASP A 242 -19.58 20.18 4.52
CA ASP A 242 -20.65 19.64 5.33
C ASP A 242 -20.61 20.25 6.74
N PRO A 243 -21.71 20.81 7.25
CA PRO A 243 -21.75 21.38 8.61
C PRO A 243 -21.38 20.39 9.71
N LEU A 244 -21.59 19.09 9.47
CA LEU A 244 -21.27 18.02 10.40
C LEU A 244 -19.86 17.46 10.23
N TYR A 245 -19.10 17.91 9.22
CA TYR A 245 -17.77 17.40 8.93
C TYR A 245 -16.84 17.44 10.14
N TRP A 246 -16.74 18.59 10.79
CA TRP A 246 -15.86 18.75 11.95
C TRP A 246 -16.31 17.94 13.15
N GLN A 247 -17.61 17.77 13.34
CA GLN A 247 -18.14 16.91 14.42
C GLN A 247 -17.81 15.44 14.13
N THR A 248 -18.00 15.00 12.90
CA THR A 248 -17.63 13.65 12.45
C THR A 248 -16.12 13.42 12.57
N PHE A 249 -15.31 14.37 12.14
CA PHE A 249 -13.85 14.34 12.24
C PHE A 249 -13.37 14.20 13.69
N LEU A 250 -13.98 14.98 14.61
CA LEU A 250 -13.66 14.90 16.04
C LEU A 250 -14.15 13.60 16.68
N ARG A 251 -15.34 13.11 16.29
CA ARG A 251 -15.92 11.85 16.81
C ARG A 251 -15.13 10.63 16.35
N LEU A 252 -14.64 10.62 15.12
CA LEU A 252 -13.75 9.58 14.62
C LEU A 252 -12.36 9.62 15.28
N GLY A 253 -12.11 10.61 16.13
CA GLY A 253 -10.85 10.72 16.87
C GLY A 253 -9.64 11.00 15.98
N LEU A 254 -9.83 11.40 14.72
CA LEU A 254 -8.77 11.59 13.73
C LEU A 254 -7.66 12.54 14.20
N VAL A 255 -7.99 13.50 15.09
CA VAL A 255 -6.99 14.40 15.68
C VAL A 255 -6.25 13.76 16.86
N LYS A 256 -6.94 12.99 17.70
CA LYS A 256 -6.38 12.47 18.95
C LYS A 256 -5.92 11.02 18.86
N SER A 257 -6.69 10.15 18.22
CA SER A 257 -6.38 8.72 18.15
C SER A 257 -5.22 8.40 17.20
N HIS A 258 -4.90 9.29 16.26
CA HIS A 258 -3.83 9.14 15.30
C HIS A 258 -2.59 9.98 15.64
N LEU A 259 -2.59 10.66 16.78
CA LEU A 259 -1.35 11.19 17.33
C LEU A 259 -0.40 10.03 17.65
N PRO A 260 0.91 10.21 17.43
CA PRO A 260 1.89 9.18 17.75
C PRO A 260 1.72 8.71 19.18
N THR A 261 1.19 7.51 19.37
CA THR A 261 1.16 6.85 20.67
C THR A 261 2.58 6.43 21.04
N ILE A 262 2.82 6.05 22.31
CA ILE A 262 4.12 5.53 22.75
C ILE A 262 4.61 4.40 21.83
N TYR A 263 3.71 3.57 21.32
CA TYR A 263 4.03 2.51 20.35
C TYR A 263 4.46 3.08 18.99
N ALA A 264 3.71 4.03 18.44
CA ALA A 264 4.09 4.69 17.18
C ALA A 264 5.40 5.49 17.35
N TYR A 265 5.64 6.09 18.51
CA TYR A 265 6.90 6.75 18.86
C TYR A 265 8.07 5.76 18.85
N ASN A 266 7.89 4.55 19.38
CA ASN A 266 8.93 3.52 19.36
C ASN A 266 9.23 3.04 17.92
N TYR A 267 8.21 2.78 17.10
CA TYR A 267 8.41 2.44 15.69
C TYR A 267 9.06 3.59 14.92
N GLY A 268 8.62 4.82 15.12
CA GLY A 268 9.24 6.01 14.52
C GLY A 268 10.72 6.16 14.90
N ARG A 269 11.09 5.87 16.14
CA ARG A 269 12.50 5.81 16.58
C ARG A 269 13.32 4.80 15.79
N TRP A 270 12.80 3.59 15.60
CA TRP A 270 13.49 2.55 14.82
C TRP A 270 13.64 2.95 13.36
N VAL A 271 12.60 3.51 12.76
CA VAL A 271 12.66 4.04 11.39
C VAL A 271 13.70 5.15 11.29
N CYS A 272 13.72 6.12 12.20
CA CYS A 272 14.72 7.18 12.23
C CYS A 272 16.13 6.62 12.45
N LEU A 273 16.29 5.60 13.31
CA LEU A 273 17.58 4.94 13.55
C LEU A 273 18.07 4.21 12.28
N VAL A 274 17.21 3.47 11.60
CA VAL A 274 17.55 2.77 10.35
C VAL A 274 17.89 3.76 9.25
N LEU A 275 17.11 4.82 9.07
CA LEU A 275 17.38 5.87 8.09
C LEU A 275 18.68 6.63 8.44
N GLY A 276 18.92 6.93 9.72
CA GLY A 276 20.16 7.55 10.19
C GLY A 276 21.38 6.67 9.96
N LEU A 277 21.30 5.39 10.28
CA LEU A 277 22.36 4.41 10.00
C LEU A 277 22.61 4.26 8.50
N TRP A 278 21.56 4.19 7.70
CA TRP A 278 21.70 4.13 6.23
C TRP A 278 22.40 5.39 5.70
N PHE A 279 22.00 6.57 6.15
CA PHE A 279 22.64 7.83 5.77
C PHE A 279 24.12 7.88 6.17
N ILE A 280 24.48 7.41 7.39
CA ILE A 280 25.85 7.34 7.87
C ILE A 280 26.66 6.35 7.02
N LEU A 281 26.12 5.15 6.75
CA LEU A 281 26.77 4.13 5.95
C LEU A 281 26.99 4.58 4.50
N ASP A 282 26.04 5.29 3.91
CA ASP A 282 26.19 5.88 2.57
C ASP A 282 27.32 6.92 2.55
N ARG A 283 27.43 7.75 3.59
CA ARG A 283 28.53 8.72 3.73
C ARG A 283 29.88 8.04 3.95
N VAL A 284 29.95 7.03 4.81
CA VAL A 284 31.19 6.26 5.02
C VAL A 284 31.65 5.59 3.73
N LYS A 285 30.75 5.03 2.95
CA LYS A 285 31.04 4.43 1.64
C LYS A 285 31.60 5.45 0.64
N ILE A 286 31.06 6.68 0.63
CA ILE A 286 31.56 7.77 -0.21
C ILE A 286 32.99 8.15 0.20
N TYR A 287 33.27 8.27 1.52
CA TYR A 287 34.62 8.60 2.03
C TYR A 287 35.62 7.49 1.73
N LEU A 288 35.24 6.23 1.88
CA LEU A 288 36.15 5.10 1.59
C LEU A 288 36.45 4.98 0.09
N ASN A 289 35.49 5.25 -0.78
CA ASN A 289 35.71 5.28 -2.23
C ASN A 289 36.58 6.49 -2.67
N ALA A 290 36.45 7.63 -1.99
CA ALA A 290 37.27 8.82 -2.26
C ALA A 290 38.71 8.69 -1.74
N ALA A 291 38.96 7.87 -0.72
CA ALA A 291 40.27 7.58 -0.20
C ALA A 291 41.02 6.46 -0.96
N ALA A 292 40.31 5.76 -1.85
CA ALA A 292 40.88 4.70 -2.72
C ALA A 292 41.23 5.19 -4.14
N LEU A 293 40.98 6.47 -4.47
CA LEU A 293 41.40 7.21 -5.65
C LEU A 293 42.57 8.14 -5.34
#